data_5962375075c9a27a1d4254aff36ecce2
#
_entry.id   5962375075c9a27a1d4254aff36ecce2
#
_cell.length_a   1.000
_cell.length_b   1.000
_cell.length_c   1.000
_cell.angle_alpha   90.00
_cell.angle_beta   90.00
_cell.angle_gamma   90.00
#
_symmetry.space_group_name_H-M   'P 1'
#
loop_
_entity.id
_entity.type
_entity.pdbx_description
1 polymer ?
#
loop_
_entity_poly.entity_id
_entity_poly.type
_entity_poly.pdbx_seq_one_letter_code
_entity_poly.pdbx_strand_id
1 'polypeptide(L)'
;MPKSKTRRKGAVRPAKLSPVLALVICLIAAFLALRDPGSQAALPVSMDDIPAYSGEAYVEINGGEPFFTESDWTTDAFETYSELDELGRCGVAYANICQEIMPTEPRGKIGSVKPSGWHTIRYNGLVEGNYLYNRCHLIGYQLAGENANPKNLITGTRYLNTTGMLPFENEVNNYVDETDNHVLYRVTPVFEGDDLVASGVLMEAYSVEDEGVGVQFCVYCYNVQPGVVIDYATGESWRSEEDPPAPSQGESKDTSVRMDFFFLSDWAS
;
A
#
# COMPACT_ATOMS: atom_id res chain seq x y z
N MET A 1 -19.07 -60.91 52.91
CA MET A 1 -18.22 -59.77 52.43
C MET A 1 -17.80 -60.02 51.00
N PRO A 2 -18.23 -59.25 50.03
CA PRO A 2 -17.84 -59.43 48.63
C PRO A 2 -16.52 -58.71 48.30
N LYS A 3 -15.61 -59.41 47.59
CA LYS A 3 -14.30 -58.90 47.14
C LYS A 3 -14.45 -57.93 45.95
N SER A 4 -13.96 -56.72 46.15
CA SER A 4 -13.85 -55.69 45.10
C SER A 4 -12.88 -56.11 43.97
N LYS A 5 -13.36 -56.17 42.72
CA LYS A 5 -12.52 -56.36 41.50
C LYS A 5 -12.04 -55.03 41.04
N THR A 6 -10.76 -54.72 41.19
CA THR A 6 -10.10 -53.56 40.68
C THR A 6 -9.92 -53.71 39.16
N ARG A 7 -10.58 -52.84 38.39
CA ARG A 7 -10.50 -52.78 36.92
C ARG A 7 -9.23 -52.03 36.50
N ARG A 8 -8.22 -52.73 35.97
CA ARG A 8 -6.99 -52.15 35.41
C ARG A 8 -7.38 -51.34 34.15
N LYS A 9 -7.10 -50.01 34.18
CA LYS A 9 -7.19 -49.16 33.00
C LYS A 9 -6.06 -49.57 32.04
N GLY A 10 -6.41 -49.99 30.84
CA GLY A 10 -5.45 -50.28 29.75
C GLY A 10 -4.77 -48.98 29.32
N ALA A 11 -3.44 -48.96 29.30
CA ALA A 11 -2.66 -47.88 28.78
C ALA A 11 -2.82 -47.85 27.24
N VAL A 12 -3.32 -46.74 26.71
CA VAL A 12 -3.39 -46.47 25.29
C VAL A 12 -1.95 -46.27 24.76
N ARG A 13 -1.47 -47.18 23.91
CA ARG A 13 -0.16 -47.04 23.27
C ARG A 13 -0.24 -45.92 22.22
N PRO A 14 0.69 -44.95 22.20
CA PRO A 14 0.72 -43.93 21.14
C PRO A 14 0.92 -44.59 19.79
N ALA A 15 0.10 -44.22 18.81
CA ALA A 15 0.22 -44.68 17.43
C ALA A 15 1.57 -44.21 16.89
N LYS A 16 2.38 -45.15 16.35
CA LYS A 16 3.66 -44.80 15.67
C LYS A 16 3.30 -44.12 14.33
N LEU A 17 3.69 -42.85 14.15
CA LEU A 17 3.63 -42.16 12.88
C LEU A 17 4.48 -42.95 11.84
N SER A 18 3.95 -43.10 10.62
CA SER A 18 4.75 -43.69 9.55
C SER A 18 5.95 -42.80 9.23
N PRO A 19 7.13 -43.37 8.90
CA PRO A 19 8.32 -42.57 8.62
C PRO A 19 8.10 -41.60 7.42
N VAL A 20 7.24 -41.95 6.49
CA VAL A 20 6.84 -41.09 5.35
C VAL A 20 6.04 -39.88 5.85
N LEU A 21 5.07 -40.08 6.77
CA LEU A 21 4.27 -38.98 7.33
C LEU A 21 5.15 -38.06 8.20
N ALA A 22 6.11 -38.61 8.96
CA ALA A 22 7.06 -37.83 9.72
C ALA A 22 7.96 -36.97 8.82
N LEU A 23 8.44 -37.53 7.69
CA LEU A 23 9.24 -36.80 6.69
C LEU A 23 8.44 -35.66 6.04
N VAL A 24 7.18 -35.91 5.67
CA VAL A 24 6.30 -34.88 5.09
C VAL A 24 6.04 -33.75 6.09
N ILE A 25 5.79 -34.07 7.35
CA ILE A 25 5.61 -33.06 8.42
C ILE A 25 6.90 -32.25 8.62
N CYS A 26 8.07 -32.90 8.61
CA CYS A 26 9.37 -32.20 8.71
C CYS A 26 9.64 -31.30 7.48
N LEU A 27 9.28 -31.72 6.27
CA LEU A 27 9.42 -30.91 5.07
C LEU A 27 8.46 -29.70 5.06
N ILE A 28 7.21 -29.89 5.52
CA ILE A 28 6.25 -28.81 5.70
C ILE A 28 6.74 -27.84 6.79
N ALA A 29 7.22 -28.34 7.93
CA ALA A 29 7.75 -27.50 9.00
C ALA A 29 9.02 -26.75 8.56
N ALA A 30 9.92 -27.39 7.79
CA ALA A 30 11.09 -26.74 7.21
C ALA A 30 10.69 -25.67 6.17
N PHE A 31 9.69 -25.93 5.33
CA PHE A 31 9.14 -24.96 4.37
C PHE A 31 8.46 -23.77 5.06
N LEU A 32 7.74 -24.03 6.16
CA LEU A 32 7.12 -22.98 6.98
C LEU A 32 8.16 -22.20 7.81
N ALA A 33 9.25 -22.84 8.24
CA ALA A 33 10.36 -22.18 8.96
C ALA A 33 11.28 -21.38 8.03
N LEU A 34 11.28 -21.67 6.73
CA LEU A 34 12.00 -20.89 5.70
C LEU A 34 11.15 -19.68 5.22
N ARG A 35 9.88 -19.62 5.56
CA ARG A 35 9.07 -18.40 5.45
C ARG A 35 9.31 -17.60 6.73
N ASP A 36 10.22 -16.65 6.62
CA ASP A 36 10.43 -15.62 7.65
C ASP A 36 9.12 -14.83 7.80
N PRO A 37 8.34 -14.97 8.90
CA PRO A 37 7.06 -14.30 9.05
C PRO A 37 7.19 -12.78 9.19
N GLY A 38 8.42 -12.25 9.25
CA GLY A 38 8.74 -10.84 9.30
C GLY A 38 9.49 -10.33 8.05
N SER A 39 9.73 -11.20 7.05
CA SER A 39 10.30 -10.72 5.78
C SER A 39 9.26 -9.85 5.08
N GLN A 40 9.49 -8.54 5.06
CA GLN A 40 8.79 -7.67 4.12
C GLN A 40 8.98 -8.28 2.72
N ALA A 41 7.89 -8.38 1.95
CA ALA A 41 7.99 -8.83 0.57
C ALA A 41 9.07 -7.99 -0.11
N ALA A 42 10.05 -8.66 -0.72
CA ALA A 42 11.15 -7.96 -1.39
C ALA A 42 10.54 -6.99 -2.41
N LEU A 43 11.01 -5.74 -2.37
CA LEU A 43 10.64 -4.77 -3.40
C LEU A 43 10.97 -5.36 -4.77
N PRO A 44 10.09 -5.23 -5.76
CA PRO A 44 10.36 -5.71 -7.11
C PRO A 44 11.45 -4.88 -7.81
N VAL A 45 11.85 -3.76 -7.23
CA VAL A 45 12.85 -2.81 -7.70
C VAL A 45 13.93 -2.61 -6.65
N SER A 46 15.19 -2.43 -7.06
CA SER A 46 16.26 -2.05 -6.14
C SER A 46 16.09 -0.62 -5.66
N MET A 47 16.40 -0.36 -4.39
CA MET A 47 16.44 1.02 -3.85
C MET A 47 17.37 1.93 -4.65
N ASP A 48 18.47 1.38 -5.18
CA ASP A 48 19.43 2.13 -6.00
C ASP A 48 18.84 2.58 -7.35
N ASP A 49 17.75 1.95 -7.81
CA ASP A 49 17.06 2.29 -9.06
C ASP A 49 15.99 3.36 -8.86
N ILE A 50 15.67 3.74 -7.62
CA ILE A 50 14.75 4.84 -7.31
C ILE A 50 15.54 6.15 -7.33
N PRO A 51 15.24 7.09 -8.25
CA PRO A 51 15.92 8.37 -8.28
C PRO A 51 15.77 9.16 -6.98
N ALA A 52 16.78 9.93 -6.62
CA ALA A 52 16.66 10.86 -5.50
C ALA A 52 15.58 11.92 -5.77
N TYR A 53 14.92 12.39 -4.71
CA TYR A 53 13.92 13.47 -4.82
C TYR A 53 14.52 14.71 -5.49
N SER A 54 13.84 15.22 -6.50
CA SER A 54 14.29 16.36 -7.32
C SER A 54 13.24 17.47 -7.47
N GLY A 55 12.20 17.45 -6.61
CA GLY A 55 11.13 18.46 -6.60
C GLY A 55 9.76 17.93 -7.01
N GLU A 56 9.70 16.78 -7.70
CA GLU A 56 8.43 16.15 -8.08
C GLU A 56 7.93 15.21 -6.97
N ALA A 57 6.61 15.16 -6.77
CA ALA A 57 6.00 14.34 -5.71
C ALA A 57 6.18 12.83 -5.92
N TYR A 58 6.37 12.41 -7.15
CA TYR A 58 6.54 11.01 -7.55
C TYR A 58 7.46 10.90 -8.77
N VAL A 59 7.89 9.69 -9.04
CA VAL A 59 8.63 9.31 -10.25
C VAL A 59 8.05 8.02 -10.80
N GLU A 60 8.00 7.91 -12.12
CA GLU A 60 7.63 6.68 -12.81
C GLU A 60 8.73 5.64 -12.66
N ILE A 61 8.35 4.41 -12.31
CA ILE A 61 9.23 3.26 -12.18
C ILE A 61 8.87 2.25 -13.27
N ASN A 62 9.86 1.54 -13.79
CA ASN A 62 9.68 0.49 -14.80
C ASN A 62 8.90 0.96 -16.05
N GLY A 63 9.00 2.27 -16.42
CA GLY A 63 8.26 2.82 -17.55
C GLY A 63 6.74 2.83 -17.36
N GLY A 64 6.27 2.87 -16.11
CA GLY A 64 4.85 2.81 -15.74
C GLY A 64 4.25 1.40 -15.74
N GLU A 65 5.02 0.37 -16.07
CA GLU A 65 4.54 -1.02 -16.07
C GLU A 65 4.62 -1.61 -14.65
N PRO A 66 3.50 -2.06 -14.06
CA PRO A 66 3.50 -2.72 -12.76
C PRO A 66 4.16 -4.11 -12.82
N PHE A 67 4.65 -4.59 -11.69
CA PHE A 67 5.29 -5.90 -11.58
C PHE A 67 4.28 -7.04 -11.31
N PHE A 68 3.04 -6.90 -11.75
CA PHE A 68 2.06 -8.00 -11.74
C PHE A 68 2.41 -9.02 -12.81
N THR A 69 2.06 -10.27 -12.55
CA THR A 69 2.23 -11.39 -13.47
C THR A 69 0.88 -11.96 -13.85
N GLU A 70 0.80 -12.79 -14.88
CA GLU A 70 -0.46 -13.46 -15.27
C GLU A 70 -1.11 -14.24 -14.12
N SER A 71 -0.33 -14.70 -13.14
CA SER A 71 -0.87 -15.38 -11.96
C SER A 71 -1.56 -14.45 -10.95
N ASP A 72 -1.36 -13.14 -11.06
CA ASP A 72 -2.02 -12.14 -10.23
C ASP A 72 -3.39 -11.73 -10.80
N TRP A 73 -3.62 -11.96 -12.09
CA TRP A 73 -4.83 -11.51 -12.76
C TRP A 73 -6.06 -12.29 -12.30
N THR A 74 -6.99 -11.58 -11.68
CA THR A 74 -8.25 -12.12 -11.18
C THR A 74 -9.33 -11.05 -11.14
N THR A 75 -10.58 -11.47 -11.28
CA THR A 75 -11.76 -10.64 -11.01
C THR A 75 -12.41 -11.00 -9.67
N ASP A 76 -11.76 -11.83 -8.86
CA ASP A 76 -12.20 -12.07 -7.49
C ASP A 76 -11.86 -10.85 -6.61
N ALA A 77 -12.84 -10.37 -5.85
CA ALA A 77 -12.63 -9.31 -4.88
C ALA A 77 -11.74 -9.79 -3.72
N PHE A 78 -10.69 -9.05 -3.41
CA PHE A 78 -9.85 -9.31 -2.23
C PHE A 78 -9.15 -8.04 -1.74
N GLU A 79 -8.80 -8.04 -0.46
CA GLU A 79 -7.87 -7.11 0.13
C GLU A 79 -6.98 -7.84 1.14
N THR A 80 -5.69 -7.53 1.15
CA THR A 80 -4.71 -8.13 2.04
C THR A 80 -3.73 -7.09 2.56
N TYR A 81 -3.33 -7.23 3.81
CA TYR A 81 -2.40 -6.35 4.50
C TYR A 81 -1.37 -7.20 5.22
N SER A 82 -0.10 -6.97 4.92
CA SER A 82 1.01 -7.67 5.61
C SER A 82 0.95 -7.42 7.11
N GLU A 83 1.41 -8.38 7.90
CA GLU A 83 1.62 -8.16 9.33
C GLU A 83 2.64 -7.03 9.54
N LEU A 84 2.50 -6.30 10.65
CA LEU A 84 3.51 -5.34 11.05
C LEU A 84 4.82 -6.10 11.37
N ASP A 85 5.94 -5.51 10.98
CA ASP A 85 7.24 -6.05 11.32
C ASP A 85 7.60 -5.83 12.82
N GLU A 86 8.79 -6.26 13.22
CA GLU A 86 9.26 -6.13 14.62
C GLU A 86 9.40 -4.67 15.09
N LEU A 87 9.53 -3.71 14.16
CA LEU A 87 9.57 -2.27 14.44
C LEU A 87 8.16 -1.62 14.39
N GLY A 88 7.11 -2.41 14.13
CA GLY A 88 5.73 -1.95 14.02
C GLY A 88 5.46 -1.21 12.70
N ARG A 89 6.25 -1.46 11.64
CA ARG A 89 6.11 -0.85 10.32
C ARG A 89 5.16 -1.68 9.46
N CYS A 90 4.39 -1.00 8.61
CA CYS A 90 3.55 -1.66 7.61
C CYS A 90 4.40 -2.34 6.54
N GLY A 91 3.94 -3.50 6.06
CA GLY A 91 4.41 -4.11 4.82
C GLY A 91 3.48 -3.80 3.65
N VAL A 92 3.45 -4.68 2.66
CA VAL A 92 2.63 -4.54 1.45
C VAL A 92 1.13 -4.55 1.78
N ALA A 93 0.41 -3.61 1.21
CA ALA A 93 -1.04 -3.62 1.07
C ALA A 93 -1.40 -3.95 -0.38
N TYR A 94 -2.26 -4.95 -0.60
CA TYR A 94 -2.61 -5.45 -1.93
C TYR A 94 -4.08 -5.79 -2.00
N ALA A 95 -4.77 -5.29 -3.02
CA ALA A 95 -6.18 -5.51 -3.23
C ALA A 95 -6.51 -5.63 -4.72
N ASN A 96 -7.65 -6.24 -5.02
CA ASN A 96 -8.32 -6.11 -6.30
C ASN A 96 -9.51 -5.15 -6.09
N ILE A 97 -9.29 -3.88 -6.42
CA ILE A 97 -10.27 -2.82 -6.20
C ILE A 97 -11.46 -3.02 -7.12
N CYS A 98 -12.65 -3.08 -6.54
CA CYS A 98 -13.93 -3.25 -7.23
C CYS A 98 -15.07 -2.73 -6.35
N GLN A 99 -16.27 -2.61 -6.90
CA GLN A 99 -17.44 -2.09 -6.17
C GLN A 99 -17.74 -2.86 -4.87
N GLU A 100 -17.42 -4.17 -4.81
CA GLU A 100 -17.72 -4.99 -3.62
C GLU A 100 -16.95 -4.57 -2.37
N ILE A 101 -15.70 -4.06 -2.51
CA ILE A 101 -14.86 -3.66 -1.38
C ILE A 101 -14.82 -2.15 -1.15
N MET A 102 -15.36 -1.35 -2.09
CA MET A 102 -15.46 0.09 -1.93
C MET A 102 -16.39 0.47 -0.77
N PRO A 103 -16.16 1.62 -0.09
CA PRO A 103 -16.88 1.97 1.12
C PRO A 103 -18.37 2.23 0.85
N THR A 104 -19.22 1.60 1.66
CA THR A 104 -20.66 1.88 1.70
C THR A 104 -21.06 2.82 2.84
N GLU A 105 -20.13 3.11 3.75
CA GLU A 105 -20.34 3.95 4.94
C GLU A 105 -19.40 5.17 4.92
N PRO A 106 -19.75 6.27 5.56
CA PRO A 106 -18.85 7.42 5.68
C PRO A 106 -17.57 7.08 6.47
N ARG A 107 -16.46 7.68 6.06
CA ARG A 107 -15.16 7.50 6.72
C ARG A 107 -15.23 7.81 8.22
N GLY A 108 -14.76 6.86 9.03
CA GLY A 108 -14.68 6.98 10.48
C GLY A 108 -13.42 7.74 10.97
N LYS A 109 -13.28 7.84 12.29
CA LYS A 109 -12.09 8.45 12.92
C LYS A 109 -10.95 7.44 12.99
N ILE A 110 -9.74 7.87 12.61
CA ILE A 110 -8.52 7.05 12.62
C ILE A 110 -7.46 7.56 13.61
N GLY A 111 -7.81 8.56 14.44
CA GLY A 111 -6.88 9.23 15.36
C GLY A 111 -6.28 8.34 16.46
N SER A 112 -6.86 7.18 16.74
CA SER A 112 -6.34 6.19 17.71
C SER A 112 -5.11 5.44 17.20
N VAL A 113 -4.95 5.28 15.89
CA VAL A 113 -3.80 4.59 15.29
C VAL A 113 -2.60 5.53 15.30
N LYS A 114 -1.46 5.02 15.74
CA LYS A 114 -0.16 5.69 15.69
C LYS A 114 0.80 4.78 14.94
N PRO A 115 1.02 5.03 13.64
CA PRO A 115 2.00 4.26 12.87
C PRO A 115 3.42 4.42 13.43
N SER A 116 4.37 3.60 12.97
CA SER A 116 5.78 3.75 13.32
C SER A 116 6.28 5.19 13.03
N GLY A 117 7.16 5.73 13.86
CA GLY A 117 7.68 7.08 13.74
C GLY A 117 6.66 8.22 13.85
N TRP A 118 5.46 7.96 14.43
CA TRP A 118 4.41 8.97 14.53
C TRP A 118 4.72 10.09 15.50
N HIS A 119 4.74 11.33 14.98
CA HIS A 119 4.78 12.57 15.75
C HIS A 119 3.65 13.52 15.36
N THR A 120 3.18 14.32 16.31
CA THR A 120 2.22 15.41 16.03
C THR A 120 2.97 16.71 15.89
N ILE A 121 3.40 17.05 14.68
CA ILE A 121 4.25 18.19 14.37
C ILE A 121 3.48 19.19 13.50
N ARG A 122 3.71 20.48 13.73
CA ARG A 122 3.05 21.57 13.00
C ARG A 122 4.07 22.54 12.40
N TYR A 123 3.83 22.87 11.13
CA TYR A 123 4.58 23.88 10.38
C TYR A 123 3.60 24.92 9.81
N ASN A 124 3.21 25.89 10.66
CA ASN A 124 2.24 26.92 10.28
C ASN A 124 2.76 27.74 9.09
N GLY A 125 1.90 27.86 8.06
CA GLY A 125 2.21 28.62 6.83
C GLY A 125 3.16 27.93 5.87
N LEU A 126 3.65 26.74 6.19
CA LEU A 126 4.51 25.92 5.31
C LEU A 126 3.79 24.67 4.81
N VAL A 127 3.03 24.00 5.67
CA VAL A 127 2.28 22.80 5.34
C VAL A 127 0.79 23.13 5.26
N GLU A 128 0.11 22.68 4.23
CA GLU A 128 -1.34 22.79 4.11
C GLU A 128 -2.03 22.10 5.30
N GLY A 129 -2.96 22.78 5.97
CA GLY A 129 -3.58 22.28 7.21
C GLY A 129 -2.65 22.32 8.43
N ASN A 130 -1.42 22.78 8.27
CA ASN A 130 -0.37 22.97 9.27
C ASN A 130 0.24 21.70 9.90
N TYR A 131 -0.34 20.52 9.77
CA TYR A 131 0.21 19.28 10.31
C TYR A 131 1.07 18.57 9.25
N LEU A 132 2.35 18.32 9.63
CA LEU A 132 3.30 17.63 8.76
C LEU A 132 2.79 16.23 8.38
N TYR A 133 2.47 15.45 9.41
CA TYR A 133 2.10 14.05 9.20
C TYR A 133 0.59 13.83 9.18
N ASN A 134 0.17 12.98 8.27
CA ASN A 134 -1.12 12.33 8.20
C ASN A 134 -0.95 10.84 8.56
N ARG A 135 -2.01 10.24 9.06
CA ARG A 135 -2.16 8.78 9.02
C ARG A 135 -2.52 8.44 7.59
N CYS A 136 -1.48 8.19 6.80
CA CYS A 136 -1.61 7.97 5.37
C CYS A 136 -2.02 6.51 5.13
N HIS A 137 -3.16 6.30 4.49
CA HIS A 137 -3.53 4.96 4.06
C HIS A 137 -2.61 4.51 2.92
N LEU A 138 -2.21 3.24 2.92
CA LEU A 138 -1.57 2.60 1.78
C LEU A 138 -2.61 2.36 0.68
N ILE A 139 -3.73 1.73 1.01
CA ILE A 139 -4.92 1.69 0.15
C ILE A 139 -5.93 2.67 0.72
N GLY A 140 -6.24 3.72 -0.05
CA GLY A 140 -7.13 4.80 0.36
C GLY A 140 -8.51 4.30 0.78
N TYR A 141 -9.12 4.96 1.79
CA TYR A 141 -10.46 4.59 2.26
C TYR A 141 -11.49 4.52 1.13
N GLN A 142 -11.40 5.40 0.16
CA GLN A 142 -12.29 5.43 -1.01
C GLN A 142 -12.20 4.17 -1.88
N LEU A 143 -11.11 3.41 -1.80
CA LEU A 143 -10.85 2.23 -2.65
C LEU A 143 -11.30 0.91 -2.00
N ALA A 144 -11.11 0.76 -0.68
CA ALA A 144 -11.37 -0.52 0.00
C ALA A 144 -12.18 -0.41 1.30
N GLY A 145 -12.66 0.78 1.67
CA GLY A 145 -13.46 0.97 2.88
C GLY A 145 -12.73 0.69 4.21
N GLU A 146 -11.45 0.29 4.17
CA GLU A 146 -10.66 -0.05 5.35
C GLU A 146 -10.23 1.20 6.11
N ASN A 147 -10.79 1.41 7.30
CA ASN A 147 -10.70 2.71 7.98
C ASN A 147 -9.50 2.84 8.94
N ALA A 148 -9.52 2.13 10.06
CA ALA A 148 -8.59 2.29 11.18
C ALA A 148 -7.65 1.08 11.35
N ASN A 149 -7.31 0.43 10.27
CA ASN A 149 -6.41 -0.71 10.24
C ASN A 149 -4.95 -0.25 10.41
N PRO A 150 -4.25 -0.63 11.50
CA PRO A 150 -2.84 -0.26 11.68
C PRO A 150 -1.91 -0.82 10.61
N LYS A 151 -2.29 -1.90 9.90
CA LYS A 151 -1.51 -2.49 8.81
C LYS A 151 -1.65 -1.74 7.48
N ASN A 152 -2.59 -0.80 7.41
CA ASN A 152 -2.87 0.05 6.24
C ASN A 152 -2.52 1.52 6.48
N LEU A 153 -1.89 1.88 7.60
CA LEU A 153 -1.63 3.27 7.97
C LEU A 153 -0.15 3.48 8.24
N ILE A 154 0.48 4.39 7.50
CA ILE A 154 1.86 4.84 7.72
C ILE A 154 1.92 6.29 8.19
N THR A 155 3.07 6.69 8.76
CA THR A 155 3.40 8.09 9.00
C THR A 155 3.82 8.72 7.68
N GLY A 156 2.85 9.31 6.98
CA GLY A 156 3.07 9.99 5.70
C GLY A 156 2.96 11.50 5.86
N THR A 157 3.75 12.23 5.07
CA THR A 157 3.63 13.69 5.01
C THR A 157 2.30 14.11 4.39
N ARG A 158 1.89 15.36 4.62
CA ARG A 158 0.75 15.94 3.91
C ARG A 158 1.00 15.92 2.41
N TYR A 159 2.22 16.22 1.97
CA TYR A 159 2.62 16.25 0.57
C TYR A 159 2.53 14.86 -0.09
N LEU A 160 3.10 13.82 0.54
CA LEU A 160 2.92 12.43 0.07
C LEU A 160 1.44 12.10 -0.11
N ASN A 161 0.63 12.34 0.95
CA ASN A 161 -0.76 11.91 0.98
C ASN A 161 -1.63 12.62 -0.07
N THR A 162 -1.40 13.93 -0.33
CA THR A 162 -2.32 14.72 -1.16
C THR A 162 -1.78 15.05 -2.55
N THR A 163 -0.46 15.15 -2.71
CA THR A 163 0.18 15.48 -3.98
C THR A 163 0.80 14.25 -4.63
N GLY A 164 1.34 13.34 -3.82
CA GLY A 164 1.91 12.08 -4.30
C GLY A 164 0.84 11.04 -4.61
N MET A 165 0.15 10.54 -3.59
CA MET A 165 -0.70 9.35 -3.73
C MET A 165 -2.11 9.64 -4.26
N LEU A 166 -2.78 10.69 -3.76
CA LEU A 166 -4.20 10.96 -4.05
C LEU A 166 -4.56 11.04 -5.55
N PRO A 167 -3.73 11.59 -6.44
CA PRO A 167 -4.05 11.58 -7.88
C PRO A 167 -4.23 10.16 -8.45
N PHE A 168 -3.37 9.23 -8.06
CA PHE A 168 -3.42 7.82 -8.48
C PHE A 168 -4.58 7.06 -7.84
N GLU A 169 -4.86 7.32 -6.56
CA GLU A 169 -6.05 6.78 -5.90
C GLU A 169 -7.34 7.22 -6.59
N ASN A 170 -7.42 8.50 -6.99
CA ASN A 170 -8.57 9.03 -7.71
C ASN A 170 -8.71 8.43 -9.12
N GLU A 171 -7.61 8.16 -9.81
CA GLU A 171 -7.63 7.49 -11.11
C GLU A 171 -8.26 6.11 -11.01
N VAL A 172 -7.81 5.29 -10.03
CA VAL A 172 -8.38 3.98 -9.76
C VAL A 172 -9.85 4.07 -9.37
N ASN A 173 -10.19 4.97 -8.42
CA ASN A 173 -11.58 5.15 -7.98
C ASN A 173 -12.51 5.50 -9.14
N ASN A 174 -12.13 6.49 -9.95
CA ASN A 174 -12.95 6.94 -11.07
C ASN A 174 -13.15 5.82 -12.10
N TYR A 175 -12.10 5.07 -12.43
CA TYR A 175 -12.20 3.95 -13.36
C TYR A 175 -13.18 2.88 -12.87
N VAL A 176 -13.08 2.46 -11.61
CA VAL A 176 -14.00 1.46 -11.03
C VAL A 176 -15.44 1.99 -10.96
N ASP A 177 -15.63 3.27 -10.62
CA ASP A 177 -16.95 3.89 -10.57
C ASP A 177 -17.60 4.02 -11.97
N GLU A 178 -16.81 4.24 -13.01
CA GLU A 178 -17.29 4.43 -14.38
C GLU A 178 -17.53 3.11 -15.13
N THR A 179 -16.77 2.05 -14.81
CA THR A 179 -16.75 0.81 -15.60
C THR A 179 -17.31 -0.40 -14.88
N ASP A 180 -17.35 -0.40 -13.54
CA ASP A 180 -17.64 -1.56 -12.70
C ASP A 180 -16.62 -2.71 -12.85
N ASN A 181 -15.45 -2.40 -13.43
CA ASN A 181 -14.33 -3.31 -13.65
C ASN A 181 -13.41 -3.36 -12.40
N HIS A 182 -12.43 -4.28 -12.45
CA HIS A 182 -11.48 -4.53 -11.37
C HIS A 182 -10.12 -3.90 -11.65
N VAL A 183 -9.46 -3.43 -10.59
CA VAL A 183 -8.09 -2.93 -10.65
C VAL A 183 -7.23 -3.62 -9.61
N LEU A 184 -6.25 -4.40 -10.04
CA LEU A 184 -5.17 -4.83 -9.15
C LEU A 184 -4.42 -3.61 -8.66
N TYR A 185 -4.33 -3.43 -7.35
CA TYR A 185 -3.73 -2.27 -6.72
C TYR A 185 -2.83 -2.69 -5.56
N ARG A 186 -1.55 -2.38 -5.66
CA ARG A 186 -0.55 -2.75 -4.65
C ARG A 186 0.24 -1.53 -4.21
N VAL A 187 0.39 -1.36 -2.91
CA VAL A 187 1.20 -0.29 -2.32
C VAL A 187 2.21 -0.90 -1.37
N THR A 188 3.49 -0.64 -1.65
CA THR A 188 4.61 -1.13 -0.86
C THR A 188 5.32 0.06 -0.22
N PRO A 189 5.23 0.24 1.11
CA PRO A 189 6.02 1.25 1.80
C PRO A 189 7.49 0.84 1.82
N VAL A 190 8.37 1.81 1.61
CA VAL A 190 9.81 1.60 1.47
C VAL A 190 10.52 2.20 2.66
N PHE A 191 11.20 1.35 3.45
CA PHE A 191 11.98 1.75 4.62
C PHE A 191 13.46 1.43 4.39
N GLU A 192 14.34 2.33 4.82
CA GLU A 192 15.78 2.09 4.79
C GLU A 192 16.23 1.55 6.15
N GLY A 193 16.88 0.39 6.16
CA GLY A 193 17.37 -0.22 7.40
C GLY A 193 16.29 -0.29 8.49
N ASP A 194 16.59 0.33 9.65
CA ASP A 194 15.71 0.38 10.83
C ASP A 194 14.87 1.66 10.93
N ASP A 195 14.75 2.42 9.86
CA ASP A 195 13.96 3.64 9.83
C ASP A 195 12.49 3.38 10.20
N LEU A 196 11.92 4.25 11.04
CA LEU A 196 10.53 4.13 11.49
C LEU A 196 9.53 4.81 10.55
N VAL A 197 10.02 5.70 9.67
CA VAL A 197 9.21 6.39 8.66
C VAL A 197 9.67 5.94 7.28
N ALA A 198 8.73 5.56 6.42
CA ALA A 198 9.05 5.17 5.06
C ALA A 198 9.61 6.36 4.26
N SER A 199 10.65 6.14 3.45
CA SER A 199 11.19 7.13 2.51
C SER A 199 10.20 7.47 1.39
N GLY A 200 9.29 6.56 1.09
CA GLY A 200 8.20 6.70 0.14
C GLY A 200 7.37 5.44 0.02
N VAL A 201 6.52 5.39 -0.98
CA VAL A 201 5.71 4.23 -1.32
C VAL A 201 5.80 3.92 -2.80
N LEU A 202 5.97 2.65 -3.16
CA LEU A 202 5.79 2.16 -4.52
C LEU A 202 4.30 1.83 -4.70
N MET A 203 3.65 2.48 -5.65
CA MET A 203 2.25 2.27 -6.00
C MET A 203 2.17 1.64 -7.38
N GLU A 204 1.39 0.59 -7.50
CA GLU A 204 1.20 -0.17 -8.73
C GLU A 204 -0.29 -0.40 -8.95
N ALA A 205 -0.75 -0.22 -10.18
CA ALA A 205 -2.12 -0.51 -10.57
C ALA A 205 -2.21 -1.10 -11.99
N TYR A 206 -3.25 -1.92 -12.19
CA TYR A 206 -3.53 -2.55 -13.47
C TYR A 206 -5.01 -2.91 -13.58
N SER A 207 -5.72 -2.35 -14.53
CA SER A 207 -7.12 -2.71 -14.82
C SER A 207 -7.20 -4.07 -15.51
N VAL A 208 -7.99 -4.98 -14.92
CA VAL A 208 -7.92 -6.41 -15.27
C VAL A 208 -8.64 -6.72 -16.57
N GLU A 209 -9.88 -6.29 -16.73
CA GLU A 209 -10.75 -6.69 -17.85
C GLU A 209 -10.32 -6.10 -19.19
N ASP A 210 -9.67 -4.97 -19.18
CA ASP A 210 -9.19 -4.27 -20.39
C ASP A 210 -7.68 -4.34 -20.57
N GLU A 211 -7.01 -5.21 -19.80
CA GLU A 211 -5.57 -5.48 -19.89
C GLU A 211 -4.71 -4.22 -19.72
N GLY A 212 -5.06 -3.37 -18.74
CA GLY A 212 -4.31 -2.17 -18.38
C GLY A 212 -4.60 -0.94 -19.24
N VAL A 213 -5.59 -1.01 -20.15
CA VAL A 213 -5.92 0.13 -21.04
C VAL A 213 -6.53 1.29 -20.25
N GLY A 214 -7.36 1.01 -19.25
CA GLY A 214 -8.04 2.02 -18.45
C GLY A 214 -7.17 2.57 -17.31
N VAL A 215 -6.45 1.69 -16.60
CA VAL A 215 -5.54 2.07 -15.51
C VAL A 215 -4.30 1.21 -15.57
N GLN A 216 -3.15 1.83 -15.75
CA GLN A 216 -1.85 1.17 -15.61
C GLN A 216 -0.81 2.17 -15.13
N PHE A 217 -0.24 1.92 -13.96
CA PHE A 217 0.91 2.70 -13.49
C PHE A 217 1.81 1.89 -12.54
N CYS A 218 3.06 2.31 -12.48
CA CYS A 218 4.05 1.93 -11.48
C CYS A 218 4.83 3.20 -11.12
N VAL A 219 4.59 3.74 -9.92
CA VAL A 219 5.17 5.01 -9.48
C VAL A 219 5.71 4.92 -8.06
N TYR A 220 6.81 5.60 -7.80
CA TYR A 220 7.31 5.81 -6.45
C TYR A 220 6.97 7.21 -5.99
N CYS A 221 6.15 7.32 -4.94
CA CYS A 221 5.75 8.58 -4.31
C CYS A 221 6.65 8.86 -3.11
N TYR A 222 7.33 10.02 -3.12
CA TYR A 222 8.28 10.40 -2.08
C TYR A 222 7.60 10.86 -0.79
N ASN A 223 8.02 10.33 0.34
CA ASN A 223 7.54 10.79 1.66
C ASN A 223 8.32 12.00 2.17
N VAL A 224 8.23 13.08 1.43
CA VAL A 224 8.89 14.36 1.71
C VAL A 224 7.87 15.46 2.00
N GLN A 225 8.32 16.58 2.50
CA GLN A 225 7.55 17.82 2.57
C GLN A 225 8.46 18.98 2.16
N PRO A 226 8.19 19.69 1.06
CA PRO A 226 8.99 20.84 0.66
C PRO A 226 9.20 21.82 1.82
N GLY A 227 10.45 22.24 2.03
CA GLY A 227 10.85 23.14 3.13
C GLY A 227 10.94 22.49 4.52
N VAL A 228 10.86 21.15 4.61
CA VAL A 228 11.04 20.38 5.85
C VAL A 228 12.04 19.27 5.63
N VAL A 229 12.97 19.12 6.57
CA VAL A 229 13.86 17.95 6.68
C VAL A 229 13.24 16.96 7.64
N ILE A 230 13.23 15.69 7.26
CA ILE A 230 12.68 14.57 8.04
C ILE A 230 13.84 13.66 8.46
N ASP A 231 13.90 13.31 9.72
CA ASP A 231 14.68 12.21 10.23
C ASP A 231 13.83 10.93 10.13
N TYR A 232 14.07 10.12 9.11
CA TYR A 232 13.31 8.91 8.85
C TYR A 232 13.52 7.82 9.92
N ALA A 233 14.67 7.84 10.60
CA ALA A 233 14.94 6.91 11.68
C ALA A 233 13.98 7.10 12.87
N THR A 234 13.54 8.33 13.12
CA THR A 234 12.74 8.65 14.31
C THR A 234 11.36 9.25 13.99
N GLY A 235 11.20 9.91 12.85
CA GLY A 235 10.06 10.73 12.49
C GLY A 235 10.15 12.17 13.04
N GLU A 236 11.23 12.56 13.68
CA GLU A 236 11.48 13.96 14.02
C GLU A 236 11.72 14.80 12.76
N SER A 237 11.54 16.13 12.85
CA SER A 237 11.70 16.98 11.68
C SER A 237 12.02 18.43 12.09
N TRP A 238 12.57 19.18 11.16
CA TRP A 238 12.86 20.61 11.31
C TRP A 238 12.70 21.34 9.98
N ARG A 239 12.60 22.68 10.01
CA ARG A 239 12.57 23.48 8.78
C ARG A 239 13.88 23.33 8.03
N SER A 240 13.80 23.19 6.71
CA SER A 240 14.98 23.30 5.86
C SER A 240 15.52 24.73 5.90
N GLU A 241 16.84 24.87 5.94
CA GLU A 241 17.52 26.15 5.76
C GLU A 241 17.68 26.51 4.27
N GLU A 242 17.49 25.53 3.39
CA GLU A 242 17.53 25.67 1.94
C GLU A 242 16.12 25.84 1.39
N ASP A 243 16.00 26.62 0.32
CA ASP A 243 14.76 26.67 -0.45
C ASP A 243 14.48 25.25 -1.02
N PRO A 244 13.21 24.81 -1.02
CA PRO A 244 12.87 23.52 -1.62
C PRO A 244 13.28 23.53 -3.11
N PRO A 245 13.74 22.39 -3.67
CA PRO A 245 14.05 22.30 -5.07
C PRO A 245 12.85 22.74 -5.91
N ALA A 246 13.09 23.58 -6.91
CA ALA A 246 12.03 23.95 -7.85
C ALA A 246 11.57 22.68 -8.58
N PRO A 247 10.24 22.51 -8.81
CA PRO A 247 9.74 21.39 -9.59
C PRO A 247 10.46 21.38 -10.95
N SER A 248 10.93 20.22 -11.37
CA SER A 248 11.55 20.04 -12.68
C SER A 248 10.51 20.47 -13.72
N GLN A 249 10.89 21.34 -14.63
CA GLN A 249 10.03 21.65 -15.77
C GLN A 249 10.03 20.43 -16.70
N GLY A 250 9.28 19.39 -16.32
CA GLY A 250 9.00 18.27 -17.19
C GLY A 250 8.35 18.81 -18.46
N GLU A 251 8.88 18.43 -19.62
CA GLU A 251 8.23 18.66 -20.89
C GLU A 251 6.78 18.18 -20.76
N SER A 252 5.84 19.12 -20.78
CA SER A 252 4.42 18.79 -20.89
C SER A 252 4.26 17.98 -22.17
N LYS A 253 4.10 16.67 -22.05
CA LYS A 253 3.52 15.89 -23.15
C LYS A 253 2.14 16.50 -23.37
N ASP A 254 2.07 17.33 -24.43
CA ASP A 254 0.82 17.93 -24.92
C ASP A 254 -0.14 16.80 -25.33
N THR A 255 -0.89 16.30 -24.37
CA THR A 255 -2.05 15.47 -24.59
C THR A 255 -3.25 16.40 -24.79
N SER A 256 -3.16 17.26 -25.82
CA SER A 256 -4.33 17.91 -26.36
C SER A 256 -5.18 16.87 -27.09
N VAL A 257 -5.94 16.07 -26.34
CA VAL A 257 -7.11 15.39 -26.89
C VAL A 257 -8.07 16.50 -27.29
N ARG A 258 -8.13 16.81 -28.59
CA ARG A 258 -9.17 17.64 -29.18
C ARG A 258 -10.52 16.95 -28.90
N MET A 259 -11.24 17.43 -27.92
CA MET A 259 -12.68 17.23 -27.84
C MET A 259 -13.31 18.08 -28.93
N ASP A 260 -13.59 17.49 -30.09
CA ASP A 260 -14.49 18.06 -31.07
C ASP A 260 -15.91 18.03 -30.52
N PHE A 261 -16.34 19.12 -29.88
CA PHE A 261 -17.73 19.36 -29.56
C PHE A 261 -18.53 19.50 -30.87
N PHE A 262 -19.22 18.47 -31.31
CA PHE A 262 -20.30 18.57 -32.27
C PHE A 262 -21.47 19.31 -31.62
N PHE A 263 -21.57 20.60 -31.90
CA PHE A 263 -22.82 21.33 -31.71
C PHE A 263 -23.83 20.88 -32.77
N LEU A 264 -24.80 20.08 -32.36
CA LEU A 264 -26.05 19.94 -33.11
C LEU A 264 -26.96 21.13 -32.75
N SER A 265 -26.85 22.21 -33.55
CA SER A 265 -27.92 23.18 -33.71
C SER A 265 -28.77 22.70 -34.89
N ASP A 266 -30.01 22.26 -34.61
CA ASP A 266 -31.15 22.41 -35.49
C ASP A 266 -32.38 21.71 -34.90
N TRP A 267 -33.18 22.47 -34.17
CA TRP A 267 -34.64 22.24 -34.03
C TRP A 267 -35.33 23.57 -33.83
N ALA A 268 -35.71 24.20 -34.94
CA ALA A 268 -36.76 25.22 -34.97
C ALA A 268 -37.37 25.25 -36.36
N SER A 269 -38.47 24.55 -36.55
CA SER A 269 -39.60 24.89 -37.40
C SER A 269 -40.71 23.92 -37.13
#